data_fe6a14c24940ef78413d755fb7bb49ca
#
_entry.id   fe6a14c24940ef78413d755fb7bb49ca
#
_cell.length_a   1.000
_cell.length_b   1.000
_cell.length_c   1.000
_cell.angle_alpha   90.00
_cell.angle_beta   90.00
_cell.angle_gamma   90.00
#
_symmetry.space_group_name_H-M   'P 1'
#
loop_
_entity.id
_entity.type
_entity.pdbx_description
1 polymer ?
#
loop_
_entity_poly.entity_id
_entity_poly.type
_entity_poly.pdbx_seq_one_letter_code
_entity_poly.pdbx_strand_id
1 'polypeptide(L)' 'MKIYDYKIVKAKDTEELSKDVAKQVAEGWQPLGAPFGIKEGIAQALVKHEE' A
#
# COMPACT_ATOMS: atom_id res chain seq x y z
N MET A 1 -18.45 -6.37 -3.32
CA MET A 1 -17.33 -5.45 -3.10
C MET A 1 -16.61 -5.22 -4.41
N LYS A 2 -16.38 -3.97 -4.77
CA LYS A 2 -15.84 -3.63 -6.07
C LYS A 2 -14.63 -2.72 -5.92
N ILE A 3 -13.50 -3.11 -6.49
CA ILE A 3 -12.29 -2.31 -6.48
C ILE A 3 -12.38 -1.27 -7.59
N TYR A 4 -12.18 -0.01 -7.24
CA TYR A 4 -12.25 1.06 -8.24
C TYR A 4 -10.97 1.89 -8.33
N ASP A 5 -9.99 1.60 -7.50
CA ASP A 5 -8.71 2.29 -7.57
C ASP A 5 -7.60 1.38 -7.05
N TYR A 6 -6.39 1.62 -7.54
CA TYR A 6 -5.24 0.78 -7.25
C TYR A 6 -3.97 1.62 -7.31
N LYS A 7 -3.07 1.40 -6.37
CA LYS A 7 -1.76 2.03 -6.46
C LYS A 7 -0.72 1.20 -5.72
N ILE A 8 0.54 1.48 -6.00
CA ILE A 8 1.66 0.85 -5.31
C ILE A 8 2.47 1.95 -4.62
N VAL A 9 2.69 1.76 -3.32
CA VAL A 9 3.52 2.65 -2.51
C VAL A 9 4.85 1.97 -2.30
N LYS A 10 5.94 2.69 -2.48
CA LYS A 10 7.27 2.13 -2.26
C LYS A 10 8.07 3.00 -1.30
N ALA A 11 8.98 2.35 -0.57
CA ALA A 11 9.82 3.02 0.42
C ALA A 11 11.16 2.30 0.47
N LYS A 12 12.15 2.91 1.11
CA LYS A 12 13.47 2.29 1.19
C LYS A 12 13.56 1.19 2.23
N ASP A 13 12.72 1.21 3.26
CA ASP A 13 12.74 0.19 4.29
C ASP A 13 11.34 -0.03 4.85
N THR A 14 11.20 -1.03 5.72
CA THR A 14 9.90 -1.42 6.25
C THR A 14 9.31 -0.38 7.19
N GLU A 15 10.14 0.34 7.92
CA GLU A 15 9.66 1.37 8.83
C GLU A 15 9.00 2.52 8.06
N GLU A 16 9.67 2.96 7.01
CA GLU A 16 9.14 4.03 6.17
C GLU A 16 7.89 3.58 5.43
N LEU A 17 7.91 2.34 4.93
CA LEU A 17 6.74 1.77 4.25
C LEU A 17 5.55 1.70 5.20
N SER A 18 5.76 1.25 6.44
CA SER A 18 4.68 1.15 7.42
C SER A 18 4.03 2.49 7.69
N LYS A 19 4.83 3.55 7.78
CA LYS A 19 4.28 4.90 7.99
C LYS A 19 3.46 5.35 6.79
N ASP A 20 3.97 5.11 5.59
CA ASP A 20 3.26 5.49 4.38
C ASP A 20 1.96 4.72 4.22
N VAL A 21 1.99 3.40 4.46
CA VAL A 21 0.79 2.58 4.35
C VAL A 21 -0.25 3.00 5.39
N ALA A 22 0.18 3.28 6.63
CA ALA A 22 -0.75 3.72 7.66
C ALA A 22 -1.45 5.02 7.27
N LYS A 23 -0.71 5.93 6.66
CA LYS A 23 -1.28 7.18 6.17
C LYS A 23 -2.33 6.93 5.08
N GLN A 24 -2.03 6.01 4.17
CA GLN A 24 -2.97 5.68 3.09
C GLN A 24 -4.21 4.97 3.63
N VAL A 25 -4.03 4.08 4.60
CA VAL A 25 -5.16 3.41 5.23
C VAL A 25 -6.11 4.43 5.86
N ALA A 26 -5.56 5.47 6.51
CA ALA A 26 -6.36 6.54 7.09
C ALA A 26 -7.16 7.30 6.02
N GLU A 27 -6.72 7.25 4.76
CA GLU A 27 -7.41 7.90 3.64
C GLU A 27 -8.38 6.96 2.92
N GLY A 28 -8.55 5.74 3.42
CA GLY A 28 -9.50 4.80 2.84
C GLY A 28 -8.90 3.71 1.98
N TRP A 29 -7.57 3.66 1.85
CA TRP A 29 -6.91 2.61 1.09
C TRP A 29 -6.76 1.35 1.95
N GLN A 30 -6.76 0.20 1.30
CA GLN A 30 -6.53 -1.08 1.96
C GLN A 30 -5.35 -1.82 1.34
N PRO A 31 -4.46 -2.38 2.16
CA PRO A 31 -3.36 -3.19 1.63
C PRO A 31 -3.90 -4.43 0.92
N LEU A 32 -3.30 -4.74 -0.22
CA LEU A 32 -3.65 -5.92 -0.99
C LEU A 32 -2.46 -6.87 -1.00
N GLY A 33 -2.57 -7.95 -0.24
CA GLY A 33 -1.48 -8.92 -0.13
C GLY A 33 -0.35 -8.44 0.76
N ALA A 34 0.77 -9.15 0.70
CA ALA A 34 1.95 -8.83 1.51
C ALA A 34 2.86 -7.84 0.79
N PRO A 35 3.67 -7.07 1.54
CA PRO A 35 4.70 -6.24 0.92
C PRO A 35 5.68 -7.10 0.14
N PHE A 36 6.28 -6.52 -0.89
CA PHE A 36 7.25 -7.26 -1.69
C PHE A 36 8.50 -6.42 -1.92
N GLY A 37 9.62 -7.12 -2.09
CA GLY A 37 10.90 -6.45 -2.33
C GLY A 37 11.01 -5.92 -3.75
N ILE A 38 11.63 -4.75 -3.89
CA ILE A 38 11.97 -4.19 -5.18
C ILE A 38 13.43 -3.79 -5.16
N LYS A 39 13.97 -3.43 -6.30
CA LYS A 39 15.38 -3.08 -6.42
C LYS A 39 15.78 -1.96 -5.46
N GLU A 40 14.95 -0.95 -5.32
CA GLU A 40 15.24 0.23 -4.49
C GLU A 40 14.73 0.12 -3.06
N GLY A 41 14.12 -1.01 -2.67
CA GLY A 41 13.58 -1.12 -1.33
C GLY A 41 12.43 -2.10 -1.25
N ILE A 42 11.28 -1.63 -0.78
CA ILE A 42 10.12 -2.49 -0.57
C ILE A 42 8.85 -1.74 -1.02
N ALA A 43 7.87 -2.49 -1.48
CA ALA A 43 6.65 -1.90 -1.99
C ALA A 43 5.42 -2.64 -1.47
N GLN A 44 4.29 -1.95 -1.47
CA GLN A 44 3.01 -2.50 -1.06
C GLN A 44 1.92 -2.03 -2.00
N ALA A 45 1.12 -2.96 -2.49
CA ALA A 45 -0.05 -2.62 -3.30
C ALA A 45 -1.21 -2.22 -2.40
N LEU A 46 -1.95 -1.23 -2.83
CA LEU A 46 -3.11 -0.72 -2.09
C LEU A 46 -4.29 -0.57 -3.05
N VAL A 47 -5.48 -0.81 -2.53
CA VAL A 47 -6.69 -0.69 -3.33
C VAL A 47 -7.75 0.09 -2.57
N LYS A 48 -8.67 0.67 -3.32
CA LYS A 48 -9.91 1.22 -2.76
C LYS A 48 -11.07 0.44 -3.35
N HIS A 49 -12.04 0.16 -2.51
CA HIS A 49 -13.24 -0.54 -2.97
C HIS A 49 -14.46 0.06 -2.32
N GLU A 50 -15.58 -0.06 -3.00
CA GLU A 50 -16.86 0.35 -2.43
C GLU A 50 -17.54 -0.86 -1.79
N GLU A 51 -18.35 -0.59 -0.78
CA GLU A 51 -19.07 -1.63 -0.07
C GLU A 51 -20.35 -2.04 -0.77
#